data_d076983c8e6cc71afa71aab49c7bf669
#
_entry.id   d076983c8e6cc71afa71aab49c7bf669
#
_cell.length_a   1.000
_cell.length_b   1.000
_cell.length_c   1.000
_cell.angle_alpha   90.00
_cell.angle_beta   90.00
_cell.angle_gamma   90.00
#
_symmetry.space_group_name_H-M   'P 1'
#
loop_
_entity.id
_entity.type
_entity.pdbx_description
1 polymer ?
#
loop_
_entity_poly.entity_id
_entity_poly.type
_entity_poly.pdbx_seq_one_letter_code
_entity_poly.pdbx_strand_id
1 'polypeptide(L)'
;MPEMKSLKIGCKPLDDLLGEGIESGIITKIYGETGTGKTNVCLQASRECAKEGKKVAYIDTEGVSIERLRQICTKYDFKKILDNILFFSPKSYKEQEKMITDVIKIDEVTLIIVDTINLFYRINLENDKEGTMRNLTRQMANLQIATREKDLFIIVVEQVYTDKNGEIRPFTNRDTEHMIKTAIKLEKKGVGERQATIIKHRSQPEDKKACFRITATGLE
;
A
#
# COMPACT_ATOMS: atom_id res chain seq x y z
N MET A 1 -4.18 -4.87 -25.94
CA MET A 1 -4.24 -4.46 -24.50
C MET A 1 -2.81 -4.19 -24.09
N PRO A 2 -2.50 -3.13 -23.35
CA PRO A 2 -1.14 -2.96 -22.85
C PRO A 2 -0.78 -4.18 -22.01
N GLU A 3 0.46 -4.64 -22.14
CA GLU A 3 1.00 -5.74 -21.37
C GLU A 3 1.02 -5.36 -19.89
N MET A 4 0.44 -6.20 -19.04
CA MET A 4 0.32 -5.93 -17.61
C MET A 4 1.69 -6.11 -16.97
N LYS A 5 2.23 -5.02 -16.41
CA LYS A 5 3.52 -5.06 -15.72
C LYS A 5 3.33 -5.52 -14.28
N SER A 6 4.34 -6.14 -13.73
CA SER A 6 4.38 -6.61 -12.34
C SER A 6 5.59 -6.00 -11.61
N LEU A 7 5.37 -5.55 -10.38
CA LEU A 7 6.40 -5.07 -9.47
C LEU A 7 6.54 -6.06 -8.32
N LYS A 8 7.70 -6.68 -8.19
CA LYS A 8 7.99 -7.57 -7.06
C LYS A 8 8.00 -6.80 -5.73
N ILE A 9 7.48 -7.44 -4.69
CA ILE A 9 7.65 -6.99 -3.31
C ILE A 9 9.06 -7.37 -2.82
N GLY A 10 9.65 -8.40 -3.42
CA GLY A 10 10.94 -8.97 -3.01
C GLY A 10 10.82 -9.88 -1.78
N CYS A 11 9.63 -10.43 -1.57
CA CYS A 11 9.33 -11.50 -0.63
C CYS A 11 8.66 -12.63 -1.42
N LYS A 12 9.41 -13.70 -1.67
CA LYS A 12 8.96 -14.75 -2.58
C LYS A 12 7.55 -15.29 -2.28
N PRO A 13 7.18 -15.60 -1.00
CA PRO A 13 5.82 -16.04 -0.69
C PRO A 13 4.73 -15.03 -1.11
N LEU A 14 4.99 -13.73 -0.96
CA LEU A 14 4.03 -12.68 -1.34
C LEU A 14 3.99 -12.47 -2.86
N ASP A 15 5.13 -12.54 -3.53
CA ASP A 15 5.21 -12.43 -4.98
C ASP A 15 4.49 -13.62 -5.65
N ASP A 16 4.71 -14.84 -5.17
CA ASP A 16 4.03 -16.06 -5.65
C ASP A 16 2.51 -16.03 -5.34
N LEU A 17 2.11 -15.43 -4.21
CA LEU A 17 0.71 -15.26 -3.84
C LEU A 17 -0.02 -14.39 -4.86
N LEU A 18 0.62 -13.30 -5.29
CA LEU A 18 0.09 -12.30 -6.22
C LEU A 18 0.30 -12.66 -7.71
N GLY A 19 0.95 -13.78 -8.01
CA GLY A 19 1.25 -14.17 -9.39
C GLY A 19 2.36 -13.32 -10.02
N GLU A 20 3.47 -13.13 -9.32
CA GLU A 20 4.69 -12.38 -9.65
C GLU A 20 4.82 -10.97 -9.03
N GLY A 21 3.87 -10.53 -8.21
CA GLY A 21 3.95 -9.24 -7.51
C GLY A 21 2.74 -8.34 -7.72
N ILE A 22 2.94 -7.05 -7.51
CA ILE A 22 1.90 -6.02 -7.60
C ILE A 22 1.67 -5.67 -9.07
N GLU A 23 0.41 -5.71 -9.52
CA GLU A 23 0.03 -5.40 -10.90
C GLU A 23 -0.03 -3.89 -11.15
N SER A 24 0.46 -3.42 -12.30
CA SER A 24 0.24 -2.05 -12.77
C SER A 24 -1.20 -1.80 -13.24
N GLY A 25 -1.57 -0.54 -13.38
CA GLY A 25 -2.90 -0.14 -13.89
C GLY A 25 -4.07 -0.42 -12.95
N ILE A 26 -3.79 -0.78 -11.69
CA ILE A 26 -4.80 -1.02 -10.65
C ILE A 26 -4.35 -0.52 -9.28
N ILE A 27 -5.31 -0.42 -8.36
CA ILE A 27 -5.03 -0.19 -6.94
C ILE A 27 -4.96 -1.54 -6.22
N THR A 28 -3.84 -1.78 -5.54
CA THR A 28 -3.65 -2.88 -4.60
C THR A 28 -3.85 -2.38 -3.17
N LYS A 29 -4.80 -2.96 -2.45
CA LYS A 29 -5.08 -2.69 -1.04
C LYS A 29 -4.39 -3.70 -0.15
N ILE A 30 -3.72 -3.21 0.91
CA ILE A 30 -3.15 -4.04 1.97
C ILE A 30 -3.78 -3.60 3.30
N TYR A 31 -4.39 -4.52 4.02
CA TYR A 31 -5.01 -4.20 5.30
C TYR A 31 -4.76 -5.28 6.36
N GLY A 32 -4.97 -4.93 7.62
CA GLY A 32 -4.77 -5.81 8.76
C GLY A 32 -4.46 -5.03 10.02
N GLU A 33 -4.42 -5.70 11.16
CA GLU A 33 -4.12 -5.09 12.45
C GLU A 33 -2.73 -4.45 12.51
N THR A 34 -2.50 -3.66 13.54
CA THR A 34 -1.18 -3.08 13.82
C THR A 34 -0.15 -4.19 14.03
N GLY A 35 1.05 -4.02 13.44
CA GLY A 35 2.16 -4.95 13.56
C GLY A 35 2.04 -6.21 12.66
N THR A 36 1.11 -6.24 11.70
CA THR A 36 1.02 -7.34 10.71
C THR A 36 2.03 -7.23 9.57
N GLY A 37 2.75 -6.10 9.46
CA GLY A 37 3.82 -5.92 8.47
C GLY A 37 3.43 -5.10 7.24
N LYS A 38 2.29 -4.41 7.24
CA LYS A 38 1.83 -3.58 6.10
C LYS A 38 2.90 -2.60 5.62
N THR A 39 3.43 -1.79 6.53
CA THR A 39 4.53 -0.85 6.24
C THR A 39 5.80 -1.55 5.74
N ASN A 40 6.14 -2.75 6.27
CA ASN A 40 7.29 -3.51 5.76
C ASN A 40 7.08 -3.96 4.31
N VAL A 41 5.87 -4.37 3.92
CA VAL A 41 5.53 -4.68 2.52
C VAL A 41 5.73 -3.44 1.65
N CYS A 42 5.23 -2.28 2.08
CA CYS A 42 5.38 -1.02 1.36
C CYS A 42 6.84 -0.59 1.20
N LEU A 43 7.65 -0.65 2.27
CA LEU A 43 9.07 -0.31 2.24
C LEU A 43 9.87 -1.26 1.34
N GLN A 44 9.52 -2.55 1.35
CA GLN A 44 10.20 -3.54 0.54
C GLN A 44 9.86 -3.39 -0.95
N ALA A 45 8.59 -3.13 -1.27
CA ALA A 45 8.16 -2.78 -2.63
C ALA A 45 8.83 -1.48 -3.12
N SER A 46 8.96 -0.48 -2.22
CA SER A 46 9.70 0.77 -2.52
C SER A 46 11.16 0.49 -2.87
N ARG A 47 11.83 -0.38 -2.09
CA ARG A 47 13.20 -0.81 -2.38
C ARG A 47 13.29 -1.48 -3.75
N GLU A 48 12.38 -2.41 -4.06
CA GLU A 48 12.40 -3.12 -5.33
C GLU A 48 12.21 -2.17 -6.52
N CYS A 49 11.31 -1.21 -6.42
CA CYS A 49 11.10 -0.17 -7.43
C CYS A 49 12.32 0.76 -7.57
N ALA A 50 12.82 1.29 -6.44
CA ALA A 50 13.90 2.26 -6.40
C ALA A 50 15.26 1.69 -6.83
N LYS A 51 15.56 0.40 -6.57
CA LYS A 51 16.80 -0.24 -7.02
C LYS A 51 16.92 -0.31 -8.54
N GLU A 52 15.79 -0.31 -9.25
CA GLU A 52 15.73 -0.26 -10.71
C GLU A 52 15.90 1.19 -11.25
N GLY A 53 16.12 2.16 -10.38
CA GLY A 53 16.23 3.58 -10.74
C GLY A 53 14.90 4.28 -10.96
N LYS A 54 13.76 3.63 -10.65
CA LYS A 54 12.41 4.19 -10.76
C LYS A 54 12.06 4.99 -9.52
N LYS A 55 11.27 6.06 -9.69
CA LYS A 55 10.84 6.92 -8.58
C LYS A 55 9.62 6.35 -7.87
N VAL A 56 9.66 6.46 -6.54
CA VAL A 56 8.58 6.10 -5.63
C VAL A 56 8.06 7.35 -4.94
N ALA A 57 6.76 7.58 -4.91
CA ALA A 57 6.11 8.55 -4.04
C ALA A 57 5.50 7.81 -2.84
N TYR A 58 6.03 8.08 -1.65
CA TYR A 58 5.55 7.47 -0.41
C TYR A 58 4.84 8.53 0.44
N ILE A 59 3.51 8.44 0.50
CA ILE A 59 2.68 9.31 1.35
C ILE A 59 2.51 8.62 2.69
N ASP A 60 3.20 9.15 3.70
CA ASP A 60 3.31 8.60 5.04
C ASP A 60 2.47 9.40 6.03
N THR A 61 1.44 8.79 6.58
CA THR A 61 0.54 9.42 7.57
C THR A 61 0.80 8.97 9.00
N GLU A 62 1.58 7.90 9.21
CA GLU A 62 1.80 7.29 10.53
C GLU A 62 3.22 7.45 11.07
N GLY A 63 4.17 7.84 10.24
CA GLY A 63 5.57 8.00 10.61
C GLY A 63 6.41 6.75 10.28
N VAL A 64 6.89 6.67 9.05
CA VAL A 64 7.77 5.59 8.60
C VAL A 64 9.18 5.75 9.18
N SER A 65 9.75 4.64 9.66
CA SER A 65 11.12 4.59 10.13
C SER A 65 12.11 4.46 8.96
N ILE A 66 12.91 5.51 8.75
CA ILE A 66 14.03 5.48 7.77
C ILE A 66 15.07 4.43 8.17
N GLU A 67 15.26 4.20 9.48
CA GLU A 67 16.14 3.15 9.96
C GLU A 67 15.63 1.76 9.55
N ARG A 68 14.31 1.55 9.55
CA ARG A 68 13.72 0.30 9.06
C ARG A 68 13.97 0.12 7.56
N LEU A 69 13.84 1.18 6.77
CA LEU A 69 14.20 1.15 5.35
C LEU A 69 15.69 0.81 5.18
N ARG A 70 16.58 1.37 5.99
CA ARG A 70 18.02 1.06 5.97
C ARG A 70 18.27 -0.43 6.22
N GLN A 71 17.62 -1.01 7.24
CA GLN A 71 17.71 -2.45 7.54
C GLN A 71 17.27 -3.32 6.36
N ILE A 72 16.15 -2.95 5.72
CA ILE A 72 15.62 -3.64 4.53
C ILE A 72 16.58 -3.53 3.33
N CYS A 73 17.39 -2.48 3.28
CA CYS A 73 18.35 -2.22 2.21
C CYS A 73 19.78 -2.72 2.50
N THR A 74 20.01 -3.52 3.55
CA THR A 74 21.35 -3.92 4.00
C THR A 74 22.22 -4.54 2.89
N LYS A 75 21.61 -5.20 1.89
CA LYS A 75 22.30 -5.84 0.75
C LYS A 75 22.39 -4.93 -0.50
N TYR A 76 21.96 -3.68 -0.39
CA TYR A 76 21.82 -2.75 -1.52
C TYR A 76 22.50 -1.40 -1.21
N ASP A 77 22.75 -0.60 -2.23
CA ASP A 77 23.17 0.80 -2.06
C ASP A 77 21.97 1.61 -1.51
N PHE A 78 21.98 1.80 -0.19
CA PHE A 78 20.92 2.51 0.52
C PHE A 78 20.75 3.95 0.03
N LYS A 79 21.85 4.65 -0.28
CA LYS A 79 21.80 6.04 -0.75
C LYS A 79 21.08 6.11 -2.10
N LYS A 80 21.47 5.26 -3.03
CA LYS A 80 20.83 5.19 -4.35
C LYS A 80 19.34 4.87 -4.26
N ILE A 81 18.94 3.98 -3.34
CA ILE A 81 17.53 3.65 -3.10
C ILE A 81 16.80 4.86 -2.50
N LEU A 82 17.36 5.49 -1.47
CA LEU A 82 16.74 6.62 -0.78
C LEU A 82 16.55 7.83 -1.72
N ASP A 83 17.52 8.11 -2.59
CA ASP A 83 17.44 9.19 -3.58
C ASP A 83 16.31 9.00 -4.61
N ASN A 84 15.76 7.78 -4.72
CA ASN A 84 14.65 7.45 -5.58
C ASN A 84 13.28 7.35 -4.84
N ILE A 85 13.24 7.61 -3.53
CA ILE A 85 11.99 7.60 -2.76
C ILE A 85 11.68 9.02 -2.28
N LEU A 86 10.57 9.57 -2.76
CA LEU A 86 10.05 10.87 -2.36
C LEU A 86 9.05 10.66 -1.21
N PHE A 87 9.41 11.10 0.00
CA PHE A 87 8.53 11.01 1.16
C PHE A 87 7.68 12.27 1.32
N PHE A 88 6.39 12.07 1.55
CA PHE A 88 5.39 13.11 1.79
C PHE A 88 4.68 12.80 3.10
N SER A 89 4.66 13.76 4.03
CA SER A 89 4.07 13.56 5.37
C SER A 89 2.96 14.58 5.61
N PRO A 90 1.71 14.29 5.15
CA PRO A 90 0.57 15.15 5.39
C PRO A 90 0.24 15.24 6.88
N LYS A 91 -0.20 16.42 7.33
CA LYS A 91 -0.62 16.66 8.71
C LYS A 91 -2.14 16.82 8.85
N SER A 92 -2.85 16.75 7.73
CA SER A 92 -4.31 16.88 7.69
C SER A 92 -4.89 16.12 6.48
N TYR A 93 -6.21 15.89 6.53
CA TYR A 93 -6.92 15.23 5.44
C TYR A 93 -6.84 16.02 4.12
N LYS A 94 -6.90 17.36 4.22
CA LYS A 94 -6.76 18.25 3.07
C LYS A 94 -5.36 18.20 2.46
N GLU A 95 -4.33 18.13 3.30
CA GLU A 95 -2.95 17.97 2.82
C GLU A 95 -2.74 16.61 2.17
N GLN A 96 -3.30 15.52 2.73
CA GLN A 96 -3.25 14.20 2.11
C GLN A 96 -3.86 14.21 0.71
N GLU A 97 -5.04 14.78 0.55
CA GLU A 97 -5.70 14.92 -0.75
C GLU A 97 -4.84 15.72 -1.74
N LYS A 98 -4.29 16.85 -1.28
CA LYS A 98 -3.40 17.68 -2.11
C LYS A 98 -2.15 16.90 -2.52
N MET A 99 -1.47 16.23 -1.60
CA MET A 99 -0.27 15.45 -1.88
C MET A 99 -0.55 14.31 -2.87
N ILE A 100 -1.67 13.59 -2.72
CA ILE A 100 -2.09 12.58 -3.71
C ILE A 100 -2.24 13.22 -5.10
N THR A 101 -2.91 14.37 -5.19
CA THR A 101 -3.12 15.08 -6.46
C THR A 101 -1.79 15.56 -7.07
N ASP A 102 -0.85 15.99 -6.24
CA ASP A 102 0.44 16.50 -6.70
C ASP A 102 1.37 15.36 -7.15
N VAL A 103 1.45 14.24 -6.41
CA VAL A 103 2.32 13.11 -6.78
C VAL A 103 1.89 12.42 -8.07
N ILE A 104 0.59 12.36 -8.36
CA ILE A 104 0.05 11.83 -9.62
C ILE A 104 0.59 12.59 -10.85
N LYS A 105 0.93 13.88 -10.69
CA LYS A 105 1.43 14.74 -11.77
C LYS A 105 2.94 14.58 -12.03
N ILE A 106 3.67 13.93 -11.13
CA ILE A 106 5.12 13.70 -11.29
C ILE A 106 5.33 12.57 -12.30
N ASP A 107 5.85 12.88 -13.47
CA ASP A 107 5.93 11.92 -14.59
C ASP A 107 6.93 10.78 -14.32
N GLU A 108 7.98 11.00 -13.53
CA GLU A 108 8.99 9.99 -13.21
C GLU A 108 8.51 8.99 -12.16
N VAL A 109 7.41 9.26 -11.45
CA VAL A 109 6.88 8.35 -10.43
C VAL A 109 6.30 7.11 -11.09
N THR A 110 6.72 5.96 -10.62
CA THR A 110 6.28 4.63 -11.09
C THR A 110 5.43 3.91 -10.03
N LEU A 111 5.76 4.13 -8.75
CA LEU A 111 5.03 3.54 -7.61
C LEU A 111 4.52 4.64 -6.69
N ILE A 112 3.23 4.61 -6.37
CA ILE A 112 2.64 5.48 -5.34
C ILE A 112 2.18 4.60 -4.18
N ILE A 113 2.57 4.97 -2.96
CA ILE A 113 2.15 4.32 -1.72
C ILE A 113 1.45 5.34 -0.84
N VAL A 114 0.31 4.96 -0.27
CA VAL A 114 -0.39 5.76 0.75
C VAL A 114 -0.52 4.91 2.02
N ASP A 115 0.30 5.18 3.01
CA ASP A 115 0.40 4.41 4.27
C ASP A 115 0.13 5.32 5.49
N THR A 116 -1.15 5.45 5.94
CA THR A 116 -2.38 4.80 5.52
C THR A 116 -3.36 5.79 4.89
N ILE A 117 -4.21 5.30 3.99
CA ILE A 117 -5.21 6.15 3.29
C ILE A 117 -6.32 6.63 4.24
N ASN A 118 -6.59 5.90 5.30
CA ASN A 118 -7.77 6.12 6.14
C ASN A 118 -7.47 6.67 7.55
N LEU A 119 -6.25 7.12 7.87
CA LEU A 119 -5.97 7.75 9.17
C LEU A 119 -6.79 9.02 9.36
N PHE A 120 -6.62 10.00 8.48
CA PHE A 120 -7.35 11.27 8.57
C PHE A 120 -8.83 11.13 8.25
N TYR A 121 -9.22 10.15 7.44
CA TYR A 121 -10.61 9.77 7.25
C TYR A 121 -11.30 9.45 8.58
N ARG A 122 -10.68 8.61 9.40
CA ARG A 122 -11.21 8.22 10.71
C ARG A 122 -11.34 9.41 11.66
N ILE A 123 -10.33 10.26 11.72
CA ILE A 123 -10.30 11.44 12.59
C ILE A 123 -11.42 12.43 12.21
N ASN A 124 -11.72 12.59 10.92
CA ASN A 124 -12.70 13.56 10.46
C ASN A 124 -14.13 13.02 10.38
N LEU A 125 -14.30 11.69 10.47
CA LEU A 125 -15.61 11.03 10.28
C LEU A 125 -16.68 11.48 11.29
N GLU A 126 -16.29 11.81 12.52
CA GLU A 126 -17.20 12.27 13.58
C GLU A 126 -17.66 13.70 13.36
N ASN A 127 -16.85 14.54 12.72
CA ASN A 127 -17.14 15.96 12.52
C ASN A 127 -17.99 16.23 11.26
N ASP A 128 -17.67 15.55 10.15
CA ASP A 128 -18.37 15.67 8.87
C ASP A 128 -18.32 14.33 8.13
N LYS A 129 -19.30 13.49 8.39
CA LYS A 129 -19.36 12.14 7.80
C LYS A 129 -19.45 12.15 6.28
N GLU A 130 -20.37 12.95 5.73
CA GLU A 130 -20.64 12.95 4.29
C GLU A 130 -19.48 13.58 3.50
N GLY A 131 -18.99 14.73 3.94
CA GLY A 131 -17.86 15.40 3.30
C GLY A 131 -16.60 14.55 3.36
N THR A 132 -16.36 13.89 4.50
CA THR A 132 -15.25 12.96 4.68
C THR A 132 -15.35 11.74 3.76
N MET A 133 -16.52 11.15 3.62
CA MET A 133 -16.75 10.03 2.69
C MET A 133 -16.55 10.44 1.24
N ARG A 134 -17.12 11.59 0.82
CA ARG A 134 -16.92 12.13 -0.54
C ARG A 134 -15.46 12.41 -0.84
N ASN A 135 -14.72 12.94 0.13
CA ASN A 135 -13.30 13.23 -0.03
C ASN A 135 -12.48 11.94 -0.23
N LEU A 136 -12.70 10.89 0.58
CA LEU A 136 -12.02 9.60 0.40
C LEU A 136 -12.31 9.00 -0.99
N THR A 137 -13.59 9.02 -1.39
CA THR A 137 -14.01 8.54 -2.72
C THR A 137 -13.28 9.29 -3.84
N ARG A 138 -13.13 10.62 -3.71
CA ARG A 138 -12.40 11.45 -4.69
C ARG A 138 -10.90 11.12 -4.71
N GLN A 139 -10.25 10.94 -3.56
CA GLN A 139 -8.84 10.53 -3.49
C GLN A 139 -8.63 9.18 -4.20
N MET A 140 -9.48 8.20 -3.91
CA MET A 140 -9.40 6.87 -4.53
C MET A 140 -9.69 6.91 -6.02
N ALA A 141 -10.65 7.73 -6.47
CA ALA A 141 -10.95 7.93 -7.88
C ALA A 141 -9.78 8.55 -8.65
N ASN A 142 -9.12 9.58 -8.07
CA ASN A 142 -7.93 10.20 -8.66
C ASN A 142 -6.80 9.18 -8.82
N LEU A 143 -6.55 8.36 -7.80
CA LEU A 143 -5.57 7.27 -7.87
C LEU A 143 -5.96 6.26 -8.95
N GLN A 144 -7.24 5.86 -9.03
CA GLN A 144 -7.71 4.89 -10.04
C GLN A 144 -7.57 5.41 -11.48
N ILE A 145 -7.85 6.69 -11.71
CA ILE A 145 -7.66 7.31 -13.04
C ILE A 145 -6.18 7.31 -13.38
N ALA A 146 -5.33 7.77 -12.46
CA ALA A 146 -3.88 7.83 -12.66
C ALA A 146 -3.25 6.47 -12.97
N THR A 147 -3.72 5.37 -12.34
CA THR A 147 -3.21 4.03 -12.67
C THR A 147 -3.41 3.68 -14.14
N ARG A 148 -4.54 4.08 -14.72
CA ARG A 148 -4.88 3.75 -16.10
C ARG A 148 -4.19 4.64 -17.12
N GLU A 149 -4.02 5.92 -16.78
CA GLU A 149 -3.41 6.90 -17.69
C GLU A 149 -1.89 6.74 -17.77
N LYS A 150 -1.23 6.40 -16.66
CA LYS A 150 0.22 6.37 -16.53
C LYS A 150 0.81 4.97 -16.27
N ASP A 151 -0.01 3.92 -16.25
CA ASP A 151 0.40 2.54 -15.96
C ASP A 151 1.15 2.40 -14.62
N LEU A 152 0.69 3.15 -13.60
CA LEU A 152 1.30 3.20 -12.28
C LEU A 152 1.03 1.95 -11.45
N PHE A 153 1.98 1.62 -10.56
CA PHE A 153 1.73 0.75 -9.42
C PHE A 153 1.20 1.59 -8.26
N ILE A 154 0.09 1.19 -7.65
CA ILE A 154 -0.47 1.89 -6.49
C ILE A 154 -0.76 0.91 -5.37
N ILE A 155 -0.20 1.19 -4.19
CA ILE A 155 -0.49 0.50 -2.94
C ILE A 155 -1.21 1.47 -2.01
N VAL A 156 -2.38 1.08 -1.52
CA VAL A 156 -3.06 1.76 -0.43
C VAL A 156 -3.09 0.85 0.79
N VAL A 157 -2.67 1.38 1.92
CA VAL A 157 -2.72 0.67 3.21
C VAL A 157 -3.92 1.17 3.97
N GLU A 158 -4.66 0.24 4.58
CA GLU A 158 -5.79 0.56 5.44
C GLU A 158 -5.59 0.02 6.85
N GLN A 159 -5.93 0.84 7.83
CA GLN A 159 -6.17 0.39 9.18
C GLN A 159 -7.52 -0.31 9.26
N VAL A 160 -7.66 -1.19 10.23
CA VAL A 160 -8.86 -1.97 10.49
C VAL A 160 -9.40 -1.69 11.88
N TYR A 161 -10.67 -2.05 12.08
CA TYR A 161 -11.29 -2.12 13.40
C TYR A 161 -11.90 -3.50 13.60
N THR A 162 -12.12 -3.87 14.85
CA THR A 162 -12.88 -5.05 15.21
C THR A 162 -14.34 -4.65 15.39
N ASP A 163 -15.22 -5.26 14.62
CA ASP A 163 -16.65 -5.01 14.72
C ASP A 163 -17.28 -5.69 15.97
N LYS A 164 -18.58 -5.49 16.19
CA LYS A 164 -19.33 -6.04 17.34
C LYS A 164 -19.34 -7.57 17.40
N ASN A 165 -19.07 -8.23 16.27
CA ASN A 165 -19.01 -9.69 16.14
C ASN A 165 -17.59 -10.23 16.30
N GLY A 166 -16.61 -9.38 16.59
CA GLY A 166 -15.19 -9.75 16.66
C GLY A 166 -14.50 -9.88 15.30
N GLU A 167 -15.15 -9.48 14.21
CA GLU A 167 -14.56 -9.53 12.88
C GLU A 167 -13.72 -8.29 12.58
N ILE A 168 -12.57 -8.53 11.97
CA ILE A 168 -11.65 -7.47 11.51
C ILE A 168 -12.16 -6.91 10.18
N ARG A 169 -12.54 -5.63 10.18
CA ARG A 169 -13.06 -4.93 9.01
C ARG A 169 -12.25 -3.68 8.69
N PRO A 170 -12.01 -3.38 7.41
CA PRO A 170 -11.41 -2.12 7.00
C PRO A 170 -12.40 -0.96 7.21
N PHE A 171 -11.86 0.25 7.41
CA PHE A 171 -12.65 1.49 7.57
C PHE A 171 -13.12 2.10 6.24
N THR A 172 -13.29 1.32 5.19
CA THR A 172 -13.70 1.82 3.88
C THR A 172 -15.20 1.80 3.69
N ASN A 173 -15.68 2.58 2.72
CA ASN A 173 -17.05 2.55 2.24
C ASN A 173 -17.18 1.68 0.98
N ARG A 174 -18.42 1.32 0.60
CA ARG A 174 -18.70 0.50 -0.59
C ARG A 174 -18.16 1.12 -1.88
N ASP A 175 -18.20 2.44 -2.00
CA ASP A 175 -17.83 3.15 -3.24
C ASP A 175 -16.33 2.98 -3.54
N THR A 176 -15.48 2.99 -2.51
CA THR A 176 -14.04 2.79 -2.66
C THR A 176 -13.67 1.33 -2.92
N GLU A 177 -14.43 0.37 -2.40
CA GLU A 177 -14.18 -1.07 -2.62
C GLU A 177 -14.27 -1.49 -4.09
N HIS A 178 -15.13 -0.84 -4.88
CA HIS A 178 -15.23 -1.12 -6.32
C HIS A 178 -14.01 -0.66 -7.12
N MET A 179 -13.28 0.34 -6.63
CA MET A 179 -12.08 0.87 -7.27
C MET A 179 -10.87 -0.05 -7.08
N ILE A 180 -10.86 -0.84 -6.01
CA ILE A 180 -9.80 -1.78 -5.67
C ILE A 180 -9.96 -3.07 -6.47
N LYS A 181 -8.88 -3.53 -7.10
CA LYS A 181 -8.87 -4.77 -7.90
C LYS A 181 -8.09 -5.90 -7.26
N THR A 182 -7.13 -5.58 -6.39
CA THR A 182 -6.41 -6.53 -5.57
C THR A 182 -6.50 -6.11 -4.10
N ALA A 183 -6.91 -7.00 -3.22
CA ALA A 183 -6.99 -6.79 -1.78
C ALA A 183 -6.37 -7.96 -1.03
N ILE A 184 -5.43 -7.65 -0.12
CA ILE A 184 -4.69 -8.62 0.69
C ILE A 184 -4.93 -8.31 2.16
N LYS A 185 -5.35 -9.31 2.91
CA LYS A 185 -5.42 -9.26 4.37
C LYS A 185 -4.15 -9.82 4.98
N LEU A 186 -3.53 -9.07 5.90
CA LEU A 186 -2.37 -9.53 6.67
C LEU A 186 -2.76 -9.83 8.11
N GLU A 187 -2.30 -10.97 8.62
CA GLU A 187 -2.60 -11.47 9.98
C GLU A 187 -1.33 -11.95 10.69
N LYS A 188 -1.31 -11.84 12.02
CA LYS A 188 -0.28 -12.44 12.87
C LYS A 188 -0.57 -13.92 13.07
N LYS A 189 0.44 -14.79 12.94
CA LYS A 189 0.33 -16.24 13.23
C LYS A 189 1.18 -16.67 14.41
N GLY A 190 2.31 -16.03 14.62
CA GLY A 190 3.24 -16.34 15.69
C GLY A 190 4.31 -15.26 15.83
N VAL A 191 5.32 -15.51 16.63
CA VAL A 191 6.46 -14.59 16.80
C VAL A 191 7.22 -14.46 15.47
N GLY A 192 7.19 -13.24 14.90
CA GLY A 192 7.78 -12.98 13.58
C GLY A 192 6.98 -13.54 12.40
N GLU A 193 6.06 -14.45 12.60
CA GLU A 193 5.30 -15.10 11.53
C GLU A 193 4.02 -14.35 11.16
N ARG A 194 3.77 -14.25 9.88
CA ARG A 194 2.62 -13.54 9.29
C ARG A 194 1.97 -14.40 8.20
N GLN A 195 0.71 -14.14 7.99
CA GLN A 195 -0.05 -14.73 6.88
C GLN A 195 -0.67 -13.63 6.04
N ALA A 196 -0.53 -13.74 4.73
CA ALA A 196 -1.28 -12.98 3.75
C ALA A 196 -2.38 -13.85 3.16
N THR A 197 -3.58 -13.29 3.01
CA THR A 197 -4.74 -13.94 2.38
C THR A 197 -5.26 -13.03 1.26
N ILE A 198 -5.46 -13.57 0.07
CA ILE A 198 -6.14 -12.87 -1.02
C ILE A 198 -7.62 -12.76 -0.69
N ILE A 199 -8.12 -11.54 -0.61
CA ILE A 199 -9.55 -11.25 -0.43
C ILE A 199 -10.20 -10.92 -1.78
N LYS A 200 -9.42 -10.37 -2.71
CA LYS A 200 -9.84 -10.04 -4.06
C LYS A 200 -8.62 -9.99 -4.98
N HIS A 201 -8.73 -10.56 -6.16
CA HIS A 201 -7.69 -10.47 -7.19
C HIS A 201 -8.30 -10.77 -8.56
N ARG A 202 -7.71 -10.21 -9.63
CA ARG A 202 -8.22 -10.42 -10.99
C ARG A 202 -7.94 -11.83 -11.52
N SER A 203 -6.81 -12.43 -11.14
CA SER A 203 -6.28 -13.66 -11.73
C SER A 203 -5.90 -14.74 -10.71
N GLN A 204 -5.86 -14.42 -9.41
CA GLN A 204 -5.59 -15.40 -8.35
C GLN A 204 -6.88 -15.74 -7.61
N PRO A 205 -7.04 -16.99 -7.15
CA PRO A 205 -8.22 -17.39 -6.40
C PRO A 205 -8.32 -16.65 -5.05
N GLU A 206 -9.54 -16.29 -4.66
CA GLU A 206 -9.85 -15.81 -3.31
C GLU A 206 -9.44 -16.85 -2.27
N ASP A 207 -9.18 -16.43 -1.04
CA ASP A 207 -8.72 -17.25 0.08
C ASP A 207 -7.39 -17.97 -0.12
N LYS A 208 -6.67 -17.78 -1.24
CA LYS A 208 -5.29 -18.25 -1.38
C LYS A 208 -4.43 -17.56 -0.32
N LYS A 209 -3.56 -18.34 0.33
CA LYS A 209 -2.77 -17.89 1.50
C LYS A 209 -1.29 -18.12 1.27
N ALA A 210 -0.48 -17.24 1.85
CA ALA A 210 0.97 -17.42 1.97
C ALA A 210 1.43 -17.02 3.36
N CYS A 211 2.35 -17.77 3.93
CA CYS A 211 3.03 -17.41 5.18
C CYS A 211 4.37 -16.77 4.85
N PHE A 212 4.73 -15.75 5.63
CA PHE A 212 6.01 -15.06 5.52
C PHE A 212 6.48 -14.61 6.91
N ARG A 213 7.73 -14.19 7.02
CA ARG A 213 8.33 -13.74 8.27
C ARG A 213 8.81 -12.30 8.17
N ILE A 214 8.69 -11.58 9.28
CA ILE A 214 9.34 -10.28 9.46
C ILE A 214 10.66 -10.52 10.17
N THR A 215 11.76 -10.20 9.50
CA THR A 215 13.13 -10.39 9.99
C THR A 215 13.83 -9.05 10.20
N ALA A 216 15.06 -9.08 10.70
CA ALA A 216 15.87 -7.87 10.84
C ALA A 216 16.15 -7.19 9.47
N THR A 217 16.19 -7.95 8.38
CA THR A 217 16.57 -7.48 7.04
C THR A 217 15.39 -7.37 6.06
N GLY A 218 14.17 -7.54 6.52
CA GLY A 218 12.97 -7.40 5.68
C GLY A 218 11.94 -8.52 5.87
N LEU A 219 11.26 -8.86 4.79
CA LEU A 219 10.27 -9.95 4.71
C LEU A 219 10.88 -11.14 3.97
N GLU A 220 10.61 -12.32 4.49
CA GLU A 220 11.09 -13.61 3.92
C GLU A 220 9.96 -14.63 3.87
#